data_dff5886712e0d02e88f32371a88ba6ef
#
_entry.id   dff5886712e0d02e88f32371a88ba6ef
#
_cell.length_a   1.000
_cell.length_b   1.000
_cell.length_c   1.000
_cell.angle_alpha   90.00
_cell.angle_beta   90.00
_cell.angle_gamma   90.00
#
_symmetry.space_group_name_H-M   'P 1'
#
loop_
_entity.id
_entity.type
_entity.pdbx_description
1 polymer ?
#
loop_
_entity_poly.entity_id
_entity_poly.type
_entity_poly.pdbx_seq_one_letter_code
_entity_poly.pdbx_strand_id
1 'polypeptide(L)'
;MTERSRHRTAAIVAVSVTTVLWGSVGVFVKTTSISGLTFAMYRLWMGVAVHLFALAVMRRRLSWTTFKACAPGGALFAMDISLGFTAVKLTTVANAAIIGALSPILILLAAGRMFGERVGPRERALVALSFVGVAIVALGASVSPAWSPIGDMLALFGTLSWTAYWLFSKRARANASALEYMTSVMLAGAVTVTPVALLVGGFPPVGPEARDWVVLAVVTLVPGATGHLLVAWSHRHVEAWLGALITQCAPVISAAVAWPVLDERLTPLVVLGGLVVVAATGLVIVTTARRGRAAGLPAEVEPATELPA
;
A
#
# COMPACT_ATOMS: atom_id res chain seq x y z
N MET A 1 -13.71 -26.27 7.81
CA MET A 1 -12.65 -25.24 7.66
C MET A 1 -12.02 -25.02 9.02
N THR A 2 -10.69 -25.16 9.13
CA THR A 2 -9.95 -24.82 10.34
C THR A 2 -10.02 -23.31 10.59
N GLU A 3 -9.87 -22.88 11.85
CA GLU A 3 -9.83 -21.46 12.24
C GLU A 3 -8.77 -20.68 11.44
N ARG A 4 -7.59 -21.27 11.24
CA ARG A 4 -6.49 -20.73 10.45
C ARG A 4 -6.89 -20.50 8.97
N SER A 5 -7.65 -21.43 8.37
CA SER A 5 -8.16 -21.28 7.00
C SER A 5 -9.16 -20.12 6.89
N ARG A 6 -9.99 -19.89 7.92
CA ARG A 6 -10.91 -18.75 7.98
C ARG A 6 -10.15 -17.42 8.07
N HIS A 7 -9.15 -17.32 8.94
CA HIS A 7 -8.34 -16.10 9.06
C HIS A 7 -7.57 -15.79 7.78
N ARG A 8 -7.00 -16.80 7.10
CA ARG A 8 -6.33 -16.59 5.81
C ARG A 8 -7.29 -16.08 4.73
N THR A 9 -8.48 -16.65 4.62
CA THR A 9 -9.50 -16.19 3.67
C THR A 9 -9.94 -14.76 4.00
N ALA A 10 -10.21 -14.46 5.27
CA ALA A 10 -10.57 -13.12 5.70
C ALA A 10 -9.45 -12.09 5.41
N ALA A 11 -8.18 -12.49 5.57
CA ALA A 11 -7.04 -11.63 5.27
C ALA A 11 -6.90 -11.34 3.76
N ILE A 12 -7.12 -12.34 2.90
CA ILE A 12 -7.15 -12.14 1.44
C ILE A 12 -8.29 -11.15 1.08
N VAL A 13 -9.48 -11.33 1.64
CA VAL A 13 -10.61 -10.42 1.42
C VAL A 13 -10.25 -9.00 1.91
N ALA A 14 -9.65 -8.88 3.11
CA ALA A 14 -9.25 -7.59 3.67
C ALA A 14 -8.24 -6.85 2.77
N VAL A 15 -7.22 -7.55 2.25
CA VAL A 15 -6.26 -6.97 1.30
C VAL A 15 -6.96 -6.59 -0.01
N SER A 16 -7.88 -7.42 -0.52
CA SER A 16 -8.63 -7.12 -1.75
C SER A 16 -9.52 -5.88 -1.60
N VAL A 17 -10.25 -5.77 -0.50
CA VAL A 17 -11.05 -4.56 -0.17
C VAL A 17 -10.13 -3.34 -0.08
N THR A 18 -9.01 -3.46 0.63
CA THR A 18 -8.05 -2.36 0.74
C THR A 18 -7.49 -1.95 -0.62
N THR A 19 -7.24 -2.91 -1.53
CA THR A 19 -6.76 -2.63 -2.88
C THR A 19 -7.76 -1.78 -3.67
N VAL A 20 -9.05 -2.06 -3.54
CA VAL A 20 -10.11 -1.23 -4.13
C VAL A 20 -10.07 0.19 -3.55
N LEU A 21 -9.94 0.32 -2.23
CA LEU A 21 -9.85 1.62 -1.58
C LEU A 21 -8.59 2.39 -2.01
N TRP A 22 -7.43 1.75 -2.04
CA TRP A 22 -6.17 2.39 -2.39
C TRP A 22 -6.08 2.78 -3.86
N GLY A 23 -6.68 1.99 -4.77
CA GLY A 23 -6.73 2.32 -6.19
C GLY A 23 -7.39 3.68 -6.48
N SER A 24 -8.31 4.13 -5.63
CA SER A 24 -8.96 5.43 -5.79
C SER A 24 -8.15 6.63 -5.28
N VAL A 25 -7.18 6.41 -4.38
CA VAL A 25 -6.47 7.49 -3.65
C VAL A 25 -5.77 8.46 -4.59
N GLY A 26 -5.00 7.96 -5.57
CA GLY A 26 -4.25 8.80 -6.51
C GLY A 26 -5.16 9.74 -7.32
N VAL A 27 -6.33 9.25 -7.71
CA VAL A 27 -7.34 10.03 -8.43
C VAL A 27 -7.83 11.20 -7.56
N PHE A 28 -8.20 10.93 -6.29
CA PHE A 28 -8.65 11.96 -5.38
C PHE A 28 -7.54 12.96 -5.01
N VAL A 29 -6.30 12.51 -4.79
CA VAL A 29 -5.17 13.41 -4.55
C VAL A 29 -4.96 14.39 -5.70
N LYS A 30 -5.13 13.94 -6.95
CA LYS A 30 -5.03 14.83 -8.13
C LYS A 30 -6.05 15.96 -8.13
N THR A 31 -7.22 15.78 -7.53
CA THR A 31 -8.27 16.81 -7.49
C THR A 31 -8.03 17.91 -6.44
N THR A 32 -7.01 17.77 -5.58
CA THR A 32 -6.70 18.75 -4.54
C THR A 32 -5.80 19.88 -5.02
N SER A 33 -5.96 21.07 -4.42
CA SER A 33 -5.16 22.27 -4.74
C SER A 33 -3.78 22.25 -4.07
N ILE A 34 -3.63 21.53 -2.94
CA ILE A 34 -2.38 21.47 -2.18
C ILE A 34 -1.34 20.52 -2.78
N SER A 35 -0.07 20.72 -2.43
CA SER A 35 1.03 19.85 -2.88
C SER A 35 0.89 18.43 -2.33
N GLY A 36 1.47 17.44 -3.03
CA GLY A 36 1.46 16.04 -2.57
C GLY A 36 2.11 15.86 -1.20
N LEU A 37 3.18 16.62 -0.92
CA LEU A 37 3.88 16.60 0.36
C LEU A 37 3.02 17.21 1.49
N THR A 38 2.36 18.33 1.23
CA THR A 38 1.42 18.96 2.17
C THR A 38 0.23 18.04 2.45
N PHE A 39 -0.31 17.39 1.41
CA PHE A 39 -1.37 16.40 1.54
C PHE A 39 -0.92 15.23 2.44
N ALA A 40 0.28 14.69 2.23
CA ALA A 40 0.84 13.62 3.06
C ALA A 40 0.96 14.03 4.53
N MET A 41 1.44 15.25 4.81
CA MET A 41 1.56 15.79 6.16
C MET A 41 0.20 15.85 6.88
N TYR A 42 -0.79 16.51 6.28
CA TYR A 42 -2.14 16.60 6.89
C TYR A 42 -2.77 15.23 7.08
N ARG A 43 -2.67 14.36 6.07
CA ARG A 43 -3.20 12.99 6.14
C ARG A 43 -2.59 12.18 7.28
N LEU A 44 -1.28 12.29 7.51
CA LEU A 44 -0.61 11.58 8.59
C LEU A 44 -1.06 12.09 9.96
N TRP A 45 -1.15 13.42 10.18
CA TRP A 45 -1.64 13.98 11.44
C TRP A 45 -3.11 13.64 11.72
N MET A 46 -3.97 13.68 10.70
CA MET A 46 -5.34 13.18 10.84
C MET A 46 -5.36 11.69 11.17
N GLY A 47 -4.48 10.90 10.55
CA GLY A 47 -4.30 9.48 10.85
C GLY A 47 -3.86 9.25 12.29
N VAL A 48 -2.94 10.06 12.82
CA VAL A 48 -2.54 10.03 14.25
C VAL A 48 -3.77 10.25 15.14
N ALA A 49 -4.56 11.29 14.88
CA ALA A 49 -5.75 11.58 15.68
C ALA A 49 -6.74 10.41 15.68
N VAL A 50 -7.01 9.82 14.52
CA VAL A 50 -7.91 8.67 14.38
C VAL A 50 -7.42 7.45 15.16
N HIS A 51 -6.14 7.11 15.04
CA HIS A 51 -5.59 5.92 15.71
C HIS A 51 -5.43 6.11 17.23
N LEU A 52 -5.08 7.32 17.67
CA LEU A 52 -5.06 7.65 19.12
C LEU A 52 -6.48 7.61 19.70
N PHE A 53 -7.47 8.13 18.99
CA PHE A 53 -8.86 8.01 19.37
C PHE A 53 -9.31 6.54 19.48
N ALA A 54 -8.96 5.71 18.49
CA ALA A 54 -9.26 4.28 18.53
C ALA A 54 -8.58 3.58 19.73
N LEU A 55 -7.31 3.90 20.04
CA LEU A 55 -6.63 3.39 21.24
C LEU A 55 -7.37 3.81 22.53
N ALA A 56 -7.79 5.07 22.62
CA ALA A 56 -8.50 5.59 23.79
C ALA A 56 -9.85 4.88 23.98
N VAL A 57 -10.64 4.73 22.91
CA VAL A 57 -11.93 4.01 22.95
C VAL A 57 -11.74 2.55 23.36
N MET A 58 -10.72 1.88 22.83
CA MET A 58 -10.39 0.50 23.18
C MET A 58 -9.67 0.36 24.51
N ARG A 59 -9.44 1.46 25.25
CA ARG A 59 -8.72 1.53 26.53
C ARG A 59 -7.33 0.88 26.46
N ARG A 60 -6.68 0.96 25.30
CA ARG A 60 -5.31 0.46 25.07
C ARG A 60 -4.31 1.60 25.17
N ARG A 61 -3.08 1.25 25.57
CA ARG A 61 -1.97 2.22 25.68
C ARG A 61 -0.85 1.81 24.73
N LEU A 62 -0.32 2.77 23.99
CA LEU A 62 0.89 2.56 23.21
C LEU A 62 2.10 2.59 24.15
N SER A 63 2.85 1.49 24.25
CA SER A 63 4.09 1.47 25.01
C SER A 63 5.21 2.17 24.24
N TRP A 64 6.13 2.79 24.96
CA TRP A 64 7.31 3.41 24.35
C TRP A 64 8.20 2.39 23.64
N THR A 65 8.31 1.17 24.19
CA THR A 65 9.05 0.06 23.58
C THR A 65 8.42 -0.33 22.23
N THR A 66 7.09 -0.53 22.18
CA THR A 66 6.38 -0.82 20.93
C THR A 66 6.53 0.31 19.92
N PHE A 67 6.40 1.57 20.37
CA PHE A 67 6.61 2.73 19.50
C PHE A 67 8.00 2.72 18.86
N LYS A 68 9.06 2.59 19.65
CA LYS A 68 10.45 2.56 19.13
C LYS A 68 10.68 1.42 18.15
N ALA A 69 10.14 0.25 18.43
CA ALA A 69 10.26 -0.92 17.56
C ALA A 69 9.52 -0.72 16.20
N CYS A 70 8.43 0.05 16.18
CA CYS A 70 7.61 0.25 14.99
C CYS A 70 7.93 1.56 14.23
N ALA A 71 8.58 2.52 14.87
CA ALA A 71 8.88 3.85 14.31
C ALA A 71 9.64 3.84 12.96
N PRO A 72 10.63 2.94 12.72
CA PRO A 72 11.28 2.85 11.42
C PRO A 72 10.29 2.58 10.28
N GLY A 73 9.25 1.76 10.53
CA GLY A 73 8.15 1.57 9.56
C GLY A 73 7.40 2.85 9.26
N GLY A 74 7.24 3.73 10.25
CA GLY A 74 6.61 5.04 10.06
C GLY A 74 7.42 5.97 9.17
N ALA A 75 8.74 6.01 9.33
CA ALA A 75 9.62 6.78 8.46
C ALA A 75 9.57 6.28 7.01
N LEU A 76 9.65 4.96 6.79
CA LEU A 76 9.52 4.34 5.47
C LEU A 76 8.16 4.66 4.83
N PHE A 77 7.08 4.58 5.61
CA PHE A 77 5.74 4.90 5.13
C PHE A 77 5.58 6.38 4.79
N ALA A 78 6.14 7.29 5.60
CA ALA A 78 6.15 8.72 5.32
C ALA A 78 6.91 9.05 4.03
N MET A 79 8.05 8.40 3.80
CA MET A 79 8.80 8.53 2.55
C MET A 79 7.97 8.06 1.36
N ASP A 80 7.35 6.87 1.44
CA ASP A 80 6.52 6.33 0.38
C ASP A 80 5.40 7.31 -0.01
N ILE A 81 4.53 7.69 0.93
CA ILE A 81 3.38 8.54 0.60
C ILE A 81 3.78 9.95 0.18
N SER A 82 4.86 10.50 0.73
CA SER A 82 5.35 11.84 0.36
C SER A 82 5.93 11.85 -1.04
N LEU A 83 6.78 10.88 -1.36
CA LEU A 83 7.39 10.72 -2.67
C LEU A 83 6.35 10.32 -3.72
N GLY A 84 5.47 9.35 -3.38
CA GLY A 84 4.43 8.87 -4.28
C GLY A 84 3.40 9.96 -4.64
N PHE A 85 2.88 10.70 -3.66
CA PHE A 85 1.93 11.79 -3.94
C PHE A 85 2.58 12.96 -4.69
N THR A 86 3.86 13.22 -4.44
CA THR A 86 4.60 14.23 -5.21
C THR A 86 4.85 13.73 -6.63
N ALA A 87 5.26 12.49 -6.80
CA ALA A 87 5.48 11.87 -8.11
C ALA A 87 4.23 11.93 -9.00
N VAL A 88 3.07 11.53 -8.47
CA VAL A 88 1.78 11.55 -9.22
C VAL A 88 1.43 12.95 -9.73
N LYS A 89 1.88 14.02 -9.06
CA LYS A 89 1.69 15.40 -9.52
C LYS A 89 2.73 15.87 -10.54
N LEU A 90 3.89 15.22 -10.63
CA LEU A 90 5.00 15.63 -11.47
C LEU A 90 5.19 14.77 -12.71
N THR A 91 4.87 13.48 -12.68
CA THR A 91 4.99 12.57 -13.82
C THR A 91 3.65 12.05 -14.28
N THR A 92 3.64 11.23 -15.35
CA THR A 92 2.42 10.59 -15.82
C THR A 92 1.94 9.53 -14.82
N VAL A 93 0.63 9.35 -14.69
CA VAL A 93 0.04 8.26 -13.89
C VAL A 93 0.55 6.91 -14.39
N ALA A 94 0.74 6.78 -15.69
CA ALA A 94 1.27 5.61 -16.35
C ALA A 94 2.67 5.23 -15.84
N ASN A 95 3.61 6.18 -15.83
CA ASN A 95 4.97 5.92 -15.36
C ASN A 95 4.97 5.56 -13.86
N ALA A 96 4.27 6.34 -13.04
CA ALA A 96 4.14 6.05 -11.61
C ALA A 96 3.55 4.65 -11.36
N ALA A 97 2.55 4.22 -12.13
CA ALA A 97 1.93 2.90 -12.02
C ALA A 97 2.88 1.76 -12.42
N ILE A 98 3.63 1.91 -13.54
CA ILE A 98 4.62 0.91 -13.98
C ILE A 98 5.73 0.76 -12.94
N ILE A 99 6.25 1.88 -12.44
CA ILE A 99 7.30 1.89 -11.41
C ILE A 99 6.77 1.26 -10.12
N GLY A 100 5.57 1.63 -9.69
CA GLY A 100 4.91 1.07 -8.50
C GLY A 100 4.69 -0.44 -8.59
N ALA A 101 4.42 -0.95 -9.79
CA ALA A 101 4.23 -2.38 -10.06
C ALA A 101 5.50 -3.23 -9.90
N LEU A 102 6.68 -2.63 -9.73
CA LEU A 102 7.90 -3.33 -9.34
C LEU A 102 7.84 -3.86 -7.90
N SER A 103 7.06 -3.23 -7.01
CA SER A 103 7.05 -3.55 -5.59
C SER A 103 6.73 -5.03 -5.29
N PRO A 104 5.69 -5.68 -5.84
CA PRO A 104 5.44 -7.10 -5.59
C PRO A 104 6.56 -8.02 -6.07
N ILE A 105 7.28 -7.65 -7.13
CA ILE A 105 8.45 -8.41 -7.60
C ILE A 105 9.57 -8.30 -6.56
N LEU A 106 9.86 -7.10 -6.08
CA LEU A 106 10.87 -6.86 -5.05
C LEU A 106 10.52 -7.57 -3.73
N ILE A 107 9.25 -7.50 -3.32
CA ILE A 107 8.76 -8.20 -2.13
C ILE A 107 8.89 -9.70 -2.30
N LEU A 108 8.52 -10.26 -3.45
CA LEU A 108 8.64 -11.69 -3.74
C LEU A 108 10.09 -12.16 -3.65
N LEU A 109 11.05 -11.40 -4.18
CA LEU A 109 12.48 -11.72 -4.11
C LEU A 109 13.02 -11.67 -2.68
N ALA A 110 12.55 -10.73 -1.86
CA ALA A 110 12.97 -10.55 -0.47
C ALA A 110 12.27 -11.53 0.48
N ALA A 111 10.98 -11.81 0.29
CA ALA A 111 10.15 -12.58 1.19
C ALA A 111 10.66 -14.01 1.41
N GLY A 112 11.24 -14.62 0.38
CA GLY A 112 11.86 -15.93 0.48
C GLY A 112 13.02 -15.97 1.48
N ARG A 113 13.89 -14.94 1.46
CA ARG A 113 15.04 -14.84 2.38
C ARG A 113 14.63 -14.36 3.78
N MET A 114 13.65 -13.46 3.87
CA MET A 114 13.27 -12.84 5.14
C MET A 114 12.27 -13.65 5.96
N PHE A 115 11.39 -14.40 5.29
CA PHE A 115 10.25 -15.07 5.93
C PHE A 115 10.16 -16.56 5.58
N GLY A 116 11.12 -17.12 4.82
CA GLY A 116 11.06 -18.51 4.37
C GLY A 116 9.90 -18.79 3.40
N GLU A 117 9.29 -17.76 2.81
CA GLU A 117 8.15 -17.92 1.91
C GLU A 117 8.58 -18.61 0.61
N ARG A 118 7.95 -19.76 0.32
CA ARG A 118 8.25 -20.55 -0.88
C ARG A 118 7.30 -20.15 -2.01
N VAL A 119 7.88 -19.64 -3.10
CA VAL A 119 7.14 -19.25 -4.31
C VAL A 119 7.55 -20.14 -5.45
N GLY A 120 6.59 -20.87 -6.00
CA GLY A 120 6.84 -21.78 -7.12
C GLY A 120 7.08 -21.04 -8.45
N PRO A 121 7.57 -21.76 -9.48
CA PRO A 121 7.82 -21.15 -10.78
C PRO A 121 6.54 -20.60 -11.43
N ARG A 122 5.41 -21.26 -11.22
CA ARG A 122 4.11 -20.81 -11.72
C ARG A 122 3.67 -19.50 -11.10
N GLU A 123 3.80 -19.35 -9.78
CA GLU A 123 3.48 -18.12 -9.07
C GLU A 123 4.38 -16.97 -9.51
N ARG A 124 5.68 -17.24 -9.69
CA ARG A 124 6.63 -16.24 -10.23
C ARG A 124 6.25 -15.79 -11.64
N ALA A 125 5.85 -16.71 -12.52
CA ALA A 125 5.38 -16.38 -13.86
C ALA A 125 4.10 -15.53 -13.83
N LEU A 126 3.16 -15.81 -12.90
CA LEU A 126 1.92 -15.06 -12.75
C LEU A 126 2.17 -13.65 -12.16
N VAL A 127 3.16 -13.50 -11.26
CA VAL A 127 3.59 -12.17 -10.79
C VAL A 127 4.18 -11.35 -11.93
N ALA A 128 5.04 -11.97 -12.77
CA ALA A 128 5.59 -11.31 -13.95
C ALA A 128 4.49 -10.95 -14.97
N LEU A 129 3.51 -11.85 -15.19
CA LEU A 129 2.37 -11.58 -16.07
C LEU A 129 1.50 -10.43 -15.53
N SER A 130 1.28 -10.36 -14.22
CA SER A 130 0.57 -9.23 -13.60
C SER A 130 1.31 -7.91 -13.82
N PHE A 131 2.65 -7.89 -13.71
CA PHE A 131 3.44 -6.71 -14.03
C PHE A 131 3.25 -6.26 -15.50
N VAL A 132 3.29 -7.20 -16.45
CA VAL A 132 3.01 -6.90 -17.87
C VAL A 132 1.60 -6.33 -18.05
N GLY A 133 0.62 -6.90 -17.37
CA GLY A 133 -0.74 -6.37 -17.37
C GLY A 133 -0.84 -4.92 -16.86
N VAL A 134 -0.13 -4.58 -15.76
CA VAL A 134 -0.06 -3.19 -15.26
C VAL A 134 0.61 -2.27 -16.29
N ALA A 135 1.69 -2.72 -16.93
CA ALA A 135 2.35 -1.94 -17.98
C ALA A 135 1.39 -1.65 -19.15
N ILE A 136 0.58 -2.64 -19.58
CA ILE A 136 -0.44 -2.44 -20.62
C ILE A 136 -1.52 -1.43 -20.17
N VAL A 137 -2.02 -1.54 -18.91
CA VAL A 137 -2.97 -0.56 -18.35
C VAL A 137 -2.38 0.84 -18.39
N ALA A 138 -1.15 0.98 -17.92
CA ALA A 138 -0.48 2.27 -17.86
C ALA A 138 -0.27 2.90 -19.25
N LEU A 139 0.18 2.12 -20.22
CA LEU A 139 0.34 2.58 -21.61
C LEU A 139 -1.00 2.95 -22.23
N GLY A 140 -2.07 2.23 -21.91
CA GLY A 140 -3.43 2.52 -22.39
C GLY A 140 -4.05 3.77 -21.75
N ALA A 141 -3.67 4.11 -20.53
CA ALA A 141 -4.14 5.29 -19.80
C ALA A 141 -3.36 6.58 -20.10
N SER A 142 -2.31 6.51 -20.91
CA SER A 142 -1.44 7.66 -21.23
C SER A 142 -2.17 8.68 -22.12
N VAL A 143 -2.74 9.71 -21.51
CA VAL A 143 -3.52 10.75 -22.21
C VAL A 143 -2.73 12.04 -22.39
N SER A 144 -1.56 12.21 -21.78
CA SER A 144 -0.73 13.42 -21.95
C SER A 144 0.71 13.23 -21.48
N PRO A 145 1.68 13.77 -22.22
CA PRO A 145 3.10 13.47 -22.01
C PRO A 145 3.79 14.53 -21.15
N ALA A 146 3.34 14.76 -19.95
CA ALA A 146 4.20 15.46 -18.99
C ALA A 146 5.16 14.46 -18.36
N TRP A 147 6.10 13.93 -19.17
CA TRP A 147 7.17 13.10 -18.66
C TRP A 147 8.13 13.95 -17.82
N SER A 148 8.42 13.49 -16.62
CA SER A 148 9.34 14.16 -15.70
C SER A 148 10.31 13.14 -15.12
N PRO A 149 11.61 13.19 -15.47
CA PRO A 149 12.63 12.31 -14.87
C PRO A 149 12.65 12.41 -13.34
N ILE A 150 12.44 13.62 -12.80
CA ILE A 150 12.38 13.85 -11.36
C ILE A 150 11.15 13.13 -10.77
N GLY A 151 9.99 13.24 -11.42
CA GLY A 151 8.78 12.53 -11.00
C GLY A 151 8.95 11.01 -11.02
N ASP A 152 9.61 10.46 -12.05
CA ASP A 152 9.89 9.03 -12.15
C ASP A 152 10.88 8.56 -11.08
N MET A 153 11.92 9.35 -10.79
CA MET A 153 12.83 9.07 -9.67
C MET A 153 12.11 9.08 -8.32
N LEU A 154 11.23 10.04 -8.08
CA LEU A 154 10.43 10.09 -6.86
C LEU A 154 9.50 8.87 -6.75
N ALA A 155 8.87 8.45 -7.87
CA ALA A 155 8.07 7.24 -7.92
C ALA A 155 8.91 5.98 -7.58
N LEU A 156 10.14 5.89 -8.11
CA LEU A 156 11.04 4.77 -7.82
C LEU A 156 11.44 4.72 -6.35
N PHE A 157 11.89 5.83 -5.77
CA PHE A 157 12.23 5.89 -4.35
C PHE A 157 11.02 5.66 -3.45
N GLY A 158 9.84 6.14 -3.83
CA GLY A 158 8.57 5.83 -3.17
C GLY A 158 8.31 4.33 -3.19
N THR A 159 8.41 3.68 -4.35
CA THR A 159 8.22 2.23 -4.51
C THR A 159 9.20 1.41 -3.68
N LEU A 160 10.47 1.81 -3.61
CA LEU A 160 11.48 1.17 -2.75
C LEU A 160 11.13 1.35 -1.27
N SER A 161 10.69 2.55 -0.86
CA SER A 161 10.26 2.84 0.51
C SER A 161 9.00 2.04 0.89
N TRP A 162 8.03 1.94 -0.01
CA TRP A 162 6.85 1.08 0.14
C TRP A 162 7.22 -0.39 0.31
N THR A 163 8.12 -0.90 -0.54
CA THR A 163 8.61 -2.28 -0.47
C THR A 163 9.26 -2.56 0.89
N ALA A 164 10.14 -1.67 1.34
CA ALA A 164 10.78 -1.76 2.64
C ALA A 164 9.76 -1.67 3.79
N TYR A 165 8.82 -0.72 3.73
CA TYR A 165 7.71 -0.60 4.67
C TYR A 165 6.88 -1.88 4.77
N TRP A 166 6.52 -2.48 3.63
CA TRP A 166 5.71 -3.70 3.56
C TRP A 166 6.39 -4.88 4.28
N LEU A 167 7.67 -5.10 3.96
CA LEU A 167 8.49 -6.16 4.57
C LEU A 167 8.71 -5.90 6.07
N PHE A 168 9.00 -4.65 6.44
CA PHE A 168 9.13 -4.25 7.83
C PHE A 168 7.81 -4.43 8.58
N SER A 169 6.68 -4.01 8.01
CA SER A 169 5.35 -4.17 8.58
C SER A 169 5.06 -5.63 8.90
N LYS A 170 5.30 -6.55 7.96
CA LYS A 170 5.10 -7.97 8.19
C LYS A 170 5.92 -8.47 9.37
N ARG A 171 7.19 -8.08 9.46
CA ARG A 171 8.08 -8.45 10.59
C ARG A 171 7.60 -7.86 11.92
N ALA A 172 7.34 -6.58 11.97
CA ALA A 172 6.90 -5.89 13.18
C ALA A 172 5.55 -6.39 13.70
N ARG A 173 4.66 -6.80 12.77
CA ARG A 173 3.35 -7.35 13.10
C ARG A 173 3.40 -8.72 13.78
N ALA A 174 4.53 -9.40 13.81
CA ALA A 174 4.69 -10.61 14.64
C ALA A 174 4.48 -10.30 16.13
N ASN A 175 4.98 -9.16 16.62
CA ASN A 175 5.05 -8.81 18.04
C ASN A 175 4.16 -7.63 18.47
N ALA A 176 3.56 -6.89 17.54
CA ALA A 176 2.69 -5.75 17.85
C ALA A 176 1.24 -5.98 17.36
N SER A 177 0.23 -5.47 18.07
CA SER A 177 -1.14 -5.46 17.55
C SER A 177 -1.27 -4.54 16.33
N ALA A 178 -2.28 -4.77 15.45
CA ALA A 178 -2.44 -3.93 14.26
C ALA A 178 -2.63 -2.44 14.61
N LEU A 179 -3.40 -2.17 15.66
CA LEU A 179 -3.68 -0.81 16.09
C LEU A 179 -2.44 -0.12 16.67
N GLU A 180 -1.69 -0.79 17.56
CA GLU A 180 -0.46 -0.23 18.13
C GLU A 180 0.60 0.00 17.06
N TYR A 181 0.75 -0.95 16.12
CA TYR A 181 1.64 -0.81 14.97
C TYR A 181 1.26 0.41 14.13
N MET A 182 -0.01 0.50 13.69
CA MET A 182 -0.45 1.60 12.84
C MET A 182 -0.42 2.95 13.55
N THR A 183 -0.72 3.01 14.85
CA THR A 183 -0.55 4.24 15.64
C THR A 183 0.90 4.70 15.64
N SER A 184 1.83 3.76 15.85
CA SER A 184 3.28 4.05 15.83
C SER A 184 3.74 4.54 14.46
N VAL A 185 3.27 3.87 13.39
CA VAL A 185 3.59 4.23 11.99
C VAL A 185 3.08 5.64 11.67
N MET A 186 1.81 5.94 11.99
CA MET A 186 1.24 7.26 11.74
C MET A 186 1.98 8.37 12.51
N LEU A 187 2.26 8.14 13.80
CA LEU A 187 2.94 9.13 14.63
C LEU A 187 4.38 9.38 14.17
N ALA A 188 5.17 8.32 13.99
CA ALA A 188 6.54 8.43 13.50
C ALA A 188 6.58 9.04 12.09
N GLY A 189 5.64 8.65 11.22
CA GLY A 189 5.52 9.21 9.88
C GLY A 189 5.17 10.69 9.89
N ALA A 190 4.21 11.11 10.71
CA ALA A 190 3.83 12.52 10.84
C ALA A 190 5.01 13.38 11.33
N VAL A 191 5.73 12.90 12.34
CA VAL A 191 6.94 13.57 12.85
C VAL A 191 8.03 13.66 11.78
N THR A 192 8.21 12.61 10.98
CA THR A 192 9.24 12.57 9.91
C THR A 192 8.90 13.52 8.77
N VAL A 193 7.63 13.55 8.32
CA VAL A 193 7.26 14.34 7.14
C VAL A 193 7.12 15.84 7.44
N THR A 194 6.73 16.20 8.67
CA THR A 194 6.41 17.60 9.02
C THR A 194 7.58 18.56 8.75
N PRO A 195 8.81 18.33 9.23
CA PRO A 195 9.89 19.27 8.97
C PRO A 195 10.19 19.41 7.47
N VAL A 196 10.11 18.32 6.70
CA VAL A 196 10.32 18.35 5.25
C VAL A 196 9.22 19.15 4.56
N ALA A 197 7.96 18.93 4.93
CA ALA A 197 6.82 19.65 4.36
C ALA A 197 6.88 21.17 4.64
N LEU A 198 7.31 21.56 5.85
CA LEU A 198 7.46 22.98 6.21
C LEU A 198 8.64 23.63 5.52
N LEU A 199 9.76 22.91 5.37
CA LEU A 199 10.95 23.43 4.68
C LEU A 199 10.73 23.62 3.18
N VAL A 200 10.03 22.68 2.53
CA VAL A 200 9.78 22.69 1.08
C VAL A 200 8.55 23.51 0.73
N GLY A 201 7.48 23.43 1.52
CA GLY A 201 6.19 24.09 1.28
C GLY A 201 6.08 25.50 1.87
N GLY A 202 7.06 25.91 2.68
CA GLY A 202 7.03 27.20 3.40
C GLY A 202 6.21 27.14 4.71
N PHE A 203 6.41 28.16 5.55
CA PHE A 203 5.70 28.32 6.82
C PHE A 203 5.02 29.71 6.88
N PRO A 204 3.71 29.80 7.23
CA PRO A 204 2.80 28.68 7.47
C PRO A 204 2.51 27.88 6.18
N PRO A 205 2.23 26.56 6.30
CA PRO A 205 1.91 25.77 5.12
C PRO A 205 0.64 26.29 4.46
N VAL A 206 0.59 26.21 3.12
CA VAL A 206 -0.63 26.54 2.38
C VAL A 206 -1.77 25.69 2.91
N GLY A 207 -2.80 26.34 3.45
CA GLY A 207 -3.96 25.66 4.03
C GLY A 207 -4.81 25.00 2.95
N PRO A 208 -5.39 23.80 3.22
CA PRO A 208 -6.33 23.18 2.32
C PRO A 208 -7.60 24.02 2.18
N GLU A 209 -8.16 24.07 0.98
CA GLU A 209 -9.50 24.59 0.75
C GLU A 209 -10.57 23.69 1.37
N ALA A 210 -11.82 24.16 1.48
CA ALA A 210 -12.91 23.37 2.04
C ALA A 210 -13.08 22.01 1.34
N ARG A 211 -12.95 21.98 0.01
CA ARG A 211 -12.98 20.74 -0.79
C ARG A 211 -11.82 19.80 -0.43
N ASP A 212 -10.63 20.34 -0.24
CA ASP A 212 -9.44 19.54 0.08
C ASP A 212 -9.58 18.87 1.44
N TRP A 213 -10.19 19.56 2.42
CA TRP A 213 -10.49 18.98 3.73
C TRP A 213 -11.42 17.76 3.63
N VAL A 214 -12.43 17.82 2.75
CA VAL A 214 -13.31 16.67 2.51
C VAL A 214 -12.53 15.50 1.91
N VAL A 215 -11.70 15.75 0.90
CA VAL A 215 -10.85 14.72 0.28
C VAL A 215 -9.86 14.13 1.30
N LEU A 216 -9.20 14.99 2.08
CA LEU A 216 -8.29 14.58 3.15
C LEU A 216 -9.00 13.69 4.18
N ALA A 217 -10.20 14.06 4.62
CA ALA A 217 -10.98 13.28 5.57
C ALA A 217 -11.35 11.91 4.99
N VAL A 218 -11.91 11.87 3.79
CA VAL A 218 -12.29 10.61 3.13
C VAL A 218 -11.07 9.71 2.92
N VAL A 219 -9.99 10.26 2.33
CA VAL A 219 -8.76 9.49 2.06
C VAL A 219 -8.06 9.04 3.35
N THR A 220 -8.15 9.82 4.43
CA THR A 220 -7.56 9.41 5.71
C THR A 220 -8.39 8.34 6.41
N LEU A 221 -9.70 8.50 6.49
CA LEU A 221 -10.56 7.59 7.25
C LEU A 221 -10.74 6.25 6.52
N VAL A 222 -11.05 6.28 5.23
CA VAL A 222 -11.45 5.09 4.49
C VAL A 222 -10.23 4.33 3.98
N PRO A 223 -9.48 4.74 2.93
CA PRO A 223 -8.28 4.02 2.50
C PRO A 223 -7.12 4.15 3.49
N GLY A 224 -7.01 5.27 4.19
CA GLY A 224 -5.92 5.53 5.13
C GLY A 224 -6.01 4.69 6.40
N ALA A 225 -6.89 5.03 7.32
CA ALA A 225 -6.97 4.36 8.61
C ALA A 225 -7.48 2.92 8.46
N THR A 226 -8.63 2.74 7.83
CA THR A 226 -9.24 1.40 7.68
C THR A 226 -8.41 0.49 6.80
N GLY A 227 -7.97 0.96 5.62
CA GLY A 227 -7.22 0.14 4.67
C GLY A 227 -5.88 -0.32 5.24
N HIS A 228 -5.07 0.59 5.79
CA HIS A 228 -3.78 0.20 6.37
C HIS A 228 -3.92 -0.67 7.62
N LEU A 229 -4.98 -0.48 8.44
CA LEU A 229 -5.25 -1.35 9.58
C LEU A 229 -5.60 -2.77 9.13
N LEU A 230 -6.41 -2.91 8.08
CA LEU A 230 -6.78 -4.20 7.48
C LEU A 230 -5.54 -4.92 6.92
N VAL A 231 -4.67 -4.22 6.20
CA VAL A 231 -3.41 -4.81 5.68
C VAL A 231 -2.47 -5.15 6.81
N ALA A 232 -2.29 -4.26 7.80
CA ALA A 232 -1.47 -4.55 8.97
C ALA A 232 -1.98 -5.80 9.71
N TRP A 233 -3.28 -5.97 9.85
CA TRP A 233 -3.85 -7.19 10.41
C TRP A 233 -3.57 -8.41 9.52
N SER A 234 -3.71 -8.27 8.21
CA SER A 234 -3.53 -9.35 7.24
C SER A 234 -2.10 -9.89 7.18
N HIS A 235 -1.09 -9.09 7.52
CA HIS A 235 0.32 -9.48 7.50
C HIS A 235 0.64 -10.68 8.43
N ARG A 236 -0.21 -10.97 9.41
CA ARG A 236 -0.08 -12.18 10.25
C ARG A 236 -0.68 -13.44 9.61
N HIS A 237 -1.50 -13.29 8.59
CA HIS A 237 -2.35 -14.37 8.09
C HIS A 237 -2.14 -14.69 6.61
N VAL A 238 -1.41 -13.81 5.89
CA VAL A 238 -1.14 -13.94 4.45
C VAL A 238 0.36 -13.75 4.19
N GLU A 239 0.87 -14.47 3.22
CA GLU A 239 2.24 -14.33 2.74
C GLU A 239 2.47 -12.91 2.19
N ALA A 240 3.68 -12.35 2.43
CA ALA A 240 3.99 -10.97 2.03
C ALA A 240 3.85 -10.78 0.52
N TRP A 241 4.36 -11.74 -0.28
CA TRP A 241 4.30 -11.71 -1.73
C TRP A 241 2.87 -11.81 -2.27
N LEU A 242 2.01 -12.61 -1.63
CA LEU A 242 0.61 -12.76 -2.06
C LEU A 242 -0.19 -11.48 -1.77
N GLY A 243 -0.02 -10.91 -0.57
CA GLY A 243 -0.64 -9.63 -0.25
C GLY A 243 -0.21 -8.53 -1.22
N ALA A 244 1.08 -8.43 -1.51
CA ALA A 244 1.61 -7.45 -2.45
C ALA A 244 1.09 -7.67 -3.89
N LEU A 245 0.97 -8.92 -4.34
CA LEU A 245 0.40 -9.23 -5.66
C LEU A 245 -1.07 -8.78 -5.77
N ILE A 246 -1.88 -8.97 -4.71
CA ILE A 246 -3.26 -8.51 -4.71
C ILE A 246 -3.33 -6.99 -4.91
N THR A 247 -2.41 -6.23 -4.29
CA THR A 247 -2.37 -4.77 -4.45
C THR A 247 -2.02 -4.31 -5.87
N GLN A 248 -1.50 -5.17 -6.73
CA GLN A 248 -1.30 -4.86 -8.17
C GLN A 248 -2.61 -4.63 -8.95
N CYS A 249 -3.76 -5.00 -8.40
CA CYS A 249 -5.04 -4.61 -8.97
C CYS A 249 -5.37 -3.11 -8.79
N ALA A 250 -4.64 -2.38 -7.94
CA ALA A 250 -4.90 -0.95 -7.67
C ALA A 250 -4.85 -0.06 -8.93
N PRO A 251 -3.91 -0.19 -9.89
CA PRO A 251 -3.93 0.57 -11.13
C PRO A 251 -5.18 0.35 -11.99
N VAL A 252 -5.72 -0.87 -11.99
CA VAL A 252 -6.97 -1.20 -12.70
C VAL A 252 -8.15 -0.46 -12.07
N ILE A 253 -8.21 -0.45 -10.74
CA ILE A 253 -9.22 0.30 -9.98
C ILE A 253 -9.04 1.80 -10.19
N SER A 254 -7.79 2.28 -10.19
CA SER A 254 -7.47 3.69 -10.45
C SER A 254 -8.01 4.15 -11.82
N ALA A 255 -7.79 3.37 -12.86
CA ALA A 255 -8.33 3.67 -14.21
C ALA A 255 -9.87 3.66 -14.22
N ALA A 256 -10.50 2.69 -13.55
CA ALA A 256 -11.94 2.60 -13.44
C ALA A 256 -12.57 3.79 -12.68
N VAL A 257 -11.88 4.31 -11.66
CA VAL A 257 -12.32 5.49 -10.89
C VAL A 257 -12.00 6.80 -11.63
N ALA A 258 -10.86 6.86 -12.34
CA ALA A 258 -10.49 8.04 -13.14
C ALA A 258 -11.49 8.35 -14.26
N TRP A 259 -12.10 7.31 -14.82
CA TRP A 259 -13.12 7.48 -15.87
C TRP A 259 -14.26 8.41 -15.44
N PRO A 260 -15.05 8.19 -14.38
CA PRO A 260 -16.12 9.09 -13.97
C PRO A 260 -15.67 10.34 -13.21
N VAL A 261 -14.46 10.36 -12.60
CA VAL A 261 -13.99 11.46 -11.73
C VAL A 261 -13.17 12.49 -12.50
N LEU A 262 -12.36 12.02 -13.45
CA LEU A 262 -11.46 12.86 -14.26
C LEU A 262 -11.85 12.91 -15.75
N ASP A 263 -12.97 12.27 -16.12
CA ASP A 263 -13.43 12.12 -17.51
C ASP A 263 -12.38 11.45 -18.44
N GLU A 264 -11.54 10.57 -17.85
CA GLU A 264 -10.54 9.81 -18.58
C GLU A 264 -11.17 8.61 -19.29
N ARG A 265 -10.91 8.43 -20.60
CA ARG A 265 -11.51 7.32 -21.36
C ARG A 265 -10.85 5.98 -21.05
N LEU A 266 -11.66 4.95 -20.82
CA LEU A 266 -11.20 3.57 -20.76
C LEU A 266 -10.86 3.07 -22.17
N THR A 267 -9.58 3.06 -22.52
CA THR A 267 -9.16 2.53 -23.81
C THR A 267 -9.20 0.99 -23.84
N PRO A 268 -9.27 0.36 -25.04
CA PRO A 268 -9.18 -1.11 -25.13
C PRO A 268 -7.93 -1.70 -24.48
N LEU A 269 -6.80 -0.98 -24.49
CA LEU A 269 -5.57 -1.39 -23.82
C LEU A 269 -5.72 -1.41 -22.29
N VAL A 270 -6.38 -0.41 -21.70
CA VAL A 270 -6.67 -0.38 -20.26
C VAL A 270 -7.52 -1.58 -19.87
N VAL A 271 -8.56 -1.90 -20.65
CA VAL A 271 -9.42 -3.05 -20.40
C VAL A 271 -8.64 -4.35 -20.54
N LEU A 272 -7.86 -4.52 -21.61
CA LEU A 272 -7.05 -5.72 -21.83
C LEU A 272 -6.02 -5.94 -20.72
N GLY A 273 -5.23 -4.91 -20.40
CA GLY A 273 -4.24 -4.99 -19.32
C GLY A 273 -4.89 -5.26 -17.97
N GLY A 274 -6.04 -4.64 -17.69
CA GLY A 274 -6.83 -4.88 -16.49
C GLY A 274 -7.28 -6.33 -16.35
N LEU A 275 -7.78 -6.93 -17.43
CA LEU A 275 -8.16 -8.35 -17.45
C LEU A 275 -6.95 -9.26 -17.19
N VAL A 276 -5.78 -8.96 -17.75
CA VAL A 276 -4.54 -9.70 -17.49
C VAL A 276 -4.16 -9.65 -16.02
N VAL A 277 -4.17 -8.46 -15.41
CA VAL A 277 -3.85 -8.28 -13.96
C VAL A 277 -4.81 -9.08 -13.09
N VAL A 278 -6.11 -8.92 -13.31
CA VAL A 278 -7.15 -9.58 -12.50
C VAL A 278 -7.09 -11.09 -12.69
N ALA A 279 -6.92 -11.58 -13.92
CA ALA A 279 -6.81 -13.02 -14.20
C ALA A 279 -5.55 -13.62 -13.55
N ALA A 280 -4.39 -12.99 -13.69
CA ALA A 280 -3.14 -13.45 -13.09
C ALA A 280 -3.24 -13.51 -11.56
N THR A 281 -3.73 -12.45 -10.93
CA THR A 281 -3.92 -12.36 -9.46
C THR A 281 -4.96 -13.38 -8.98
N GLY A 282 -6.10 -13.47 -9.64
CA GLY A 282 -7.17 -14.43 -9.30
C GLY A 282 -6.69 -15.88 -9.42
N LEU A 283 -5.92 -16.19 -10.46
CA LEU A 283 -5.37 -17.55 -10.66
C LEU A 283 -4.38 -17.92 -9.55
N VAL A 284 -3.54 -16.97 -9.09
CA VAL A 284 -2.66 -17.20 -7.94
C VAL A 284 -3.48 -17.47 -6.67
N ILE A 285 -4.47 -16.67 -6.39
CA ILE A 285 -5.32 -16.85 -5.19
C ILE A 285 -5.99 -18.24 -5.21
N VAL A 286 -6.58 -18.63 -6.33
CA VAL A 286 -7.25 -19.92 -6.47
C VAL A 286 -6.28 -21.10 -6.36
N THR A 287 -5.13 -21.03 -7.03
CA THR A 287 -4.15 -22.13 -7.01
C THR A 287 -3.51 -22.30 -5.64
N THR A 288 -3.20 -21.19 -4.95
CA THR A 288 -2.63 -21.21 -3.60
C THR A 288 -3.66 -21.73 -2.58
N ALA A 289 -4.94 -21.35 -2.74
CA ALA A 289 -6.01 -21.87 -1.90
C ALA A 289 -6.24 -23.37 -2.10
N ARG A 290 -6.17 -23.89 -3.34
CA ARG A 290 -6.29 -25.32 -3.63
C ARG A 290 -5.14 -26.13 -3.06
N ARG A 291 -3.90 -25.65 -3.18
CA ARG A 291 -2.71 -26.31 -2.58
C ARG A 291 -2.81 -26.42 -1.07
N GLY A 292 -3.23 -25.34 -0.38
CA GLY A 292 -3.44 -25.38 1.08
C GLY A 292 -4.49 -26.39 1.53
N ARG A 293 -5.52 -26.65 0.70
CA ARG A 293 -6.52 -27.69 0.95
C ARG A 293 -6.02 -29.10 0.69
N ALA A 294 -5.26 -29.29 -0.39
CA ALA A 294 -4.73 -30.61 -0.80
C ALA A 294 -3.61 -31.12 0.12
N ALA A 295 -2.81 -30.21 0.69
CA ALA A 295 -1.68 -30.56 1.52
C ALA A 295 -2.07 -31.07 2.92
N GLY A 296 -3.31 -30.86 3.40
CA GLY A 296 -3.75 -31.25 4.76
C GLY A 296 -2.87 -30.75 5.89
N LEU A 297 -1.74 -30.09 5.54
CA LEU A 297 -0.70 -29.59 6.40
C LEU A 297 -0.98 -28.13 6.80
N PRO A 298 -0.79 -27.79 8.08
CA PRO A 298 -0.68 -26.39 8.44
C PRO A 298 0.53 -25.82 7.69
N ALA A 299 0.35 -24.75 6.92
CA ALA A 299 1.50 -23.98 6.44
C ALA A 299 2.18 -23.42 7.72
N GLU A 300 3.23 -24.07 8.15
CA GLU A 300 4.09 -23.60 9.22
C GLU A 300 4.72 -22.29 8.78
N VAL A 301 4.17 -21.20 9.27
CA VAL A 301 4.95 -20.00 9.51
C VAL A 301 5.52 -20.22 10.89
N GLU A 302 6.75 -20.73 10.97
CA GLU A 302 7.51 -20.74 12.21
C GLU A 302 7.47 -19.33 12.81
N PRO A 303 7.17 -19.20 14.11
CA PRO A 303 7.37 -17.93 14.79
C PRO A 303 8.85 -17.58 14.61
N ALA A 304 9.11 -16.36 14.13
CA ALA A 304 10.46 -15.86 14.00
C ALA A 304 11.17 -16.08 15.36
N THR A 305 12.21 -16.89 15.33
CA THR A 305 13.09 -17.15 16.46
C THR A 305 13.42 -15.84 17.16
N GLU A 306 13.25 -15.83 18.45
CA GLU A 306 13.61 -14.74 19.35
C GLU A 306 15.00 -14.21 18.99
N LEU A 307 15.10 -12.90 18.82
CA LEU A 307 16.40 -12.25 18.70
C LEU A 307 17.12 -12.41 20.04
N PRO A 308 18.39 -12.83 20.07
CA PRO A 308 19.17 -12.77 21.28
C PRO A 308 19.27 -11.32 21.78
N ALA A 309 19.24 -11.17 23.10
CA ALA A 309 19.22 -9.93 23.87
C ALA A 309 20.34 -8.94 23.52
#